data_638bc2af6887508a5b175db653cd5939
#
_entry.id   638bc2af6887508a5b175db653cd5939
#
_cell.length_a   1.000
_cell.length_b   1.000
_cell.length_c   1.000
_cell.angle_alpha   90.00
_cell.angle_beta   90.00
_cell.angle_gamma   90.00
#
_symmetry.space_group_name_H-M   'P 1'
#
loop_
_entity.id
_entity.type
_entity.pdbx_description
1 polymer ?
#
loop_
_entity_poly.entity_id
_entity_poly.type
_entity_poly.pdbx_seq_one_letter_code
_entity_poly.pdbx_strand_id
1 'polypeptide(L)'
;MNKKDETNTVTDEVINDNIIYEDYGNIFLDDFVGSWPREASRGIIQFPDGDILVFFKERIGQYKLPGGGKENDETPEQTFMREAYEETGYMVKNIRKIGVVKDQTQTSHIFIAEPYGEAQEIHPDEDEIKFDAKCLKMNPVDVLKNMKKFIIEHKGYSDENSLIQCYFTQRDCKILEYVLNHNLLA
;
A
#
# COMPACT_ATOMS: atom_id res chain seq x y z
N MET A 1 12.09 -55.81 -6.87
CA MET A 1 11.64 -54.63 -7.64
C MET A 1 11.11 -53.62 -6.62
N ASN A 2 11.99 -52.74 -6.12
CA ASN A 2 11.64 -51.77 -5.11
C ASN A 2 11.40 -50.44 -5.83
N LYS A 3 10.16 -49.96 -5.76
CA LYS A 3 9.83 -48.56 -6.10
C LYS A 3 10.30 -47.66 -4.96
N LYS A 4 11.21 -46.77 -5.28
CA LYS A 4 11.55 -45.64 -4.39
C LYS A 4 10.44 -44.62 -4.49
N ASP A 5 9.81 -44.33 -3.36
CA ASP A 5 8.96 -43.15 -3.17
C ASP A 5 9.87 -41.92 -3.19
N GLU A 6 9.69 -41.10 -4.21
CA GLU A 6 10.26 -39.74 -4.22
C GLU A 6 9.35 -38.84 -3.38
N THR A 7 9.73 -38.63 -2.12
CA THR A 7 9.15 -37.60 -1.31
C THR A 7 9.60 -36.23 -1.83
N ASN A 8 8.66 -35.53 -2.45
CA ASN A 8 8.79 -34.12 -2.83
C ASN A 8 8.89 -33.30 -1.55
N THR A 9 10.10 -33.00 -1.11
CA THR A 9 10.35 -32.02 -0.06
C THR A 9 10.15 -30.63 -0.68
N VAL A 10 8.97 -30.06 -0.45
CA VAL A 10 8.76 -28.61 -0.57
C VAL A 10 9.64 -27.97 0.48
N THR A 11 10.75 -27.42 0.04
CA THR A 11 11.55 -26.53 0.89
C THR A 11 10.72 -25.27 1.12
N ASP A 12 10.23 -25.07 2.35
CA ASP A 12 9.76 -23.79 2.83
C ASP A 12 10.94 -22.81 2.70
N GLU A 13 10.99 -22.08 1.58
CA GLU A 13 11.82 -20.90 1.49
C GLU A 13 11.29 -19.95 2.56
N VAL A 14 12.04 -19.77 3.63
CA VAL A 14 11.85 -18.69 4.59
C VAL A 14 11.99 -17.40 3.79
N ILE A 15 10.87 -16.85 3.35
CA ILE A 15 10.83 -15.54 2.71
C ILE A 15 11.26 -14.56 3.78
N ASN A 16 12.52 -14.21 3.76
CA ASN A 16 13.07 -13.19 4.63
C ASN A 16 12.40 -11.88 4.22
N ASP A 17 11.40 -11.43 5.00
CA ASP A 17 10.65 -10.22 4.71
C ASP A 17 11.62 -9.04 4.60
N ASN A 18 11.88 -8.58 3.39
CA ASN A 18 12.72 -7.42 3.14
C ASN A 18 12.08 -6.18 3.77
N ILE A 19 12.71 -5.61 4.78
CA ILE A 19 12.22 -4.38 5.44
C ILE A 19 12.57 -3.19 4.54
N ILE A 20 11.56 -2.64 3.88
CA ILE A 20 11.69 -1.47 3.01
C ILE A 20 11.87 -0.20 3.84
N TYR A 21 11.12 -0.09 4.94
CA TYR A 21 11.10 1.07 5.80
C TYR A 21 10.63 0.67 7.20
N GLU A 22 11.25 1.23 8.20
CA GLU A 22 10.87 1.04 9.60
C GLU A 22 10.89 2.40 10.30
N ASP A 23 9.79 2.78 10.91
CA ASP A 23 9.65 4.03 11.65
C ASP A 23 8.79 3.82 12.90
N TYR A 24 9.44 3.88 14.03
CA TYR A 24 8.80 3.87 15.34
C TYR A 24 8.83 5.26 15.98
N GLY A 25 8.90 6.32 15.13
CA GLY A 25 9.10 7.71 15.53
C GLY A 25 8.06 8.25 16.51
N ASN A 26 8.33 9.43 17.05
CA ASN A 26 7.67 10.06 18.20
C ASN A 26 6.28 10.67 17.92
N ILE A 27 5.49 10.12 17.02
CA ILE A 27 4.10 10.53 16.89
C ILE A 27 3.30 9.67 17.88
N PHE A 28 3.11 10.18 19.08
CA PHE A 28 2.21 9.57 20.07
C PHE A 28 0.77 9.78 19.58
N LEU A 29 0.24 8.76 18.93
CA LEU A 29 -1.18 8.66 18.63
C LEU A 29 -1.82 7.94 19.83
N ASP A 30 -1.96 8.62 20.95
CA ASP A 30 -2.48 8.08 22.22
C ASP A 30 -3.87 7.44 22.08
N ASP A 31 -4.63 7.83 21.04
CA ASP A 31 -5.98 7.34 20.77
C ASP A 31 -6.04 6.23 19.70
N PHE A 32 -4.92 5.88 19.04
CA PHE A 32 -4.85 4.71 18.14
C PHE A 32 -4.64 3.40 18.89
N VAL A 33 -5.35 3.24 19.99
CA VAL A 33 -5.35 1.99 20.79
C VAL A 33 -6.31 0.97 20.15
N GLY A 34 -6.03 0.60 18.92
CA GLY A 34 -6.49 -0.66 18.36
C GLY A 34 -5.46 -1.75 18.66
N SER A 35 -5.89 -3.00 18.65
CA SER A 35 -5.02 -4.15 18.91
C SER A 35 -3.75 -4.12 18.04
N TRP A 36 -2.62 -3.83 18.63
CA TRP A 36 -1.31 -3.89 18.00
C TRP A 36 -0.71 -5.29 18.04
N PRO A 37 0.03 -5.69 16.98
CA PRO A 37 0.26 -5.01 15.70
C PRO A 37 -0.86 -5.29 14.69
N ARG A 38 -1.42 -4.25 14.06
CA ARG A 38 -2.35 -4.38 12.93
C ARG A 38 -1.56 -4.83 11.69
N GLU A 39 -2.09 -5.80 10.96
CA GLU A 39 -1.59 -6.15 9.64
C GLU A 39 -2.36 -5.40 8.54
N ALA A 40 -1.64 -5.02 7.50
CA ALA A 40 -2.18 -4.34 6.34
C ALA A 40 -1.45 -4.77 5.07
N SER A 41 -2.04 -4.47 3.93
CA SER A 41 -1.39 -4.66 2.63
C SER A 41 -1.53 -3.41 1.78
N ARG A 42 -0.49 -3.13 1.00
CA ARG A 42 -0.40 -1.95 0.16
C ARG A 42 0.37 -2.26 -1.11
N GLY A 43 0.11 -1.54 -2.19
CA GLY A 43 0.92 -1.83 -3.36
C GLY A 43 0.85 -0.79 -4.46
N ILE A 44 1.63 -1.06 -5.49
CA ILE A 44 1.70 -0.29 -6.71
C ILE A 44 1.09 -1.14 -7.82
N ILE A 45 0.06 -0.61 -8.46
CA ILE A 45 -0.61 -1.25 -9.59
C ILE A 45 -0.14 -0.50 -10.83
N GLN A 46 0.74 -1.14 -11.62
CA GLN A 46 1.39 -0.53 -12.77
C GLN A 46 0.77 -0.99 -14.08
N PHE A 47 0.49 -0.03 -14.95
CA PHE A 47 0.11 -0.27 -16.35
C PHE A 47 1.32 -0.51 -17.24
N PRO A 48 1.12 -1.13 -18.43
CA PRO A 48 2.20 -1.36 -19.39
C PRO A 48 2.85 -0.08 -19.94
N ASP A 49 2.19 1.08 -19.85
CA ASP A 49 2.74 2.37 -20.24
C ASP A 49 3.58 3.05 -19.13
N GLY A 50 3.74 2.38 -18.01
CA GLY A 50 4.54 2.85 -16.88
C GLY A 50 3.77 3.67 -15.84
N ASP A 51 2.54 4.09 -16.13
CA ASP A 51 1.70 4.79 -15.15
C ASP A 51 1.22 3.84 -14.05
N ILE A 52 0.91 4.40 -12.89
CA ILE A 52 0.39 3.65 -11.73
C ILE A 52 -0.98 4.17 -11.29
N LEU A 53 -1.73 3.31 -10.61
CA LEU A 53 -2.96 3.73 -9.94
C LEU A 53 -2.64 4.33 -8.57
N VAL A 54 -3.31 5.44 -8.27
CA VAL A 54 -3.25 6.10 -6.96
C VAL A 54 -4.64 6.47 -6.49
N PHE A 55 -4.84 6.39 -5.20
CA PHE A 55 -6.05 6.83 -4.55
C PHE A 55 -5.88 8.28 -4.10
N PHE A 56 -6.73 9.18 -4.60
CA PHE A 56 -6.63 10.61 -4.41
C PHE A 56 -7.80 11.15 -3.62
N LYS A 57 -7.54 11.72 -2.43
CA LYS A 57 -8.51 12.42 -1.60
C LYS A 57 -8.54 13.90 -1.99
N GLU A 58 -9.47 14.26 -2.87
CA GLU A 58 -9.51 15.58 -3.54
C GLU A 58 -9.62 16.75 -2.57
N ARG A 59 -10.48 16.65 -1.54
CA ARG A 59 -10.71 17.75 -0.57
C ARG A 59 -9.47 18.17 0.19
N ILE A 60 -8.52 17.27 0.38
CA ILE A 60 -7.29 17.55 1.13
C ILE A 60 -6.03 17.49 0.25
N GLY A 61 -6.16 17.13 -1.03
CA GLY A 61 -5.03 17.04 -1.96
C GLY A 61 -4.07 15.89 -1.68
N GLN A 62 -4.51 14.82 -0.99
CA GLN A 62 -3.69 13.70 -0.58
C GLN A 62 -3.66 12.59 -1.62
N TYR A 63 -2.46 12.13 -1.95
CA TYR A 63 -2.22 10.94 -2.78
C TYR A 63 -1.79 9.77 -1.90
N LYS A 64 -2.40 8.61 -2.11
CA LYS A 64 -2.12 7.37 -1.40
C LYS A 64 -1.87 6.22 -2.38
N LEU A 65 -1.04 5.27 -2.00
CA LEU A 65 -0.97 3.98 -2.68
C LEU A 65 -2.19 3.12 -2.28
N PRO A 66 -2.78 2.35 -3.20
CA PRO A 66 -3.88 1.45 -2.88
C PRO A 66 -3.54 0.47 -1.78
N GLY A 67 -4.47 0.27 -0.86
CA GLY A 67 -4.33 -0.70 0.20
C GLY A 67 -4.86 -0.25 1.55
N GLY A 68 -5.15 -1.23 2.40
CA GLY A 68 -5.75 -1.05 3.71
C GLY A 68 -5.48 -2.19 4.67
N GLY A 69 -6.28 -2.27 5.70
CA GLY A 69 -6.13 -3.24 6.77
C GLY A 69 -6.61 -4.64 6.39
N LYS A 70 -5.96 -5.63 6.96
CA LYS A 70 -6.38 -7.02 6.89
C LYS A 70 -7.74 -7.21 7.58
N GLU A 71 -8.61 -7.95 6.94
CA GLU A 71 -9.89 -8.40 7.50
C GLU A 71 -9.87 -9.91 7.73
N ASN A 72 -10.49 -10.33 8.84
CA ASN A 72 -10.65 -11.75 9.18
C ASN A 72 -9.36 -12.58 8.99
N ASP A 73 -9.49 -13.73 8.33
CA ASP A 73 -8.39 -14.68 8.07
C ASP A 73 -7.74 -14.45 6.69
N GLU A 74 -7.81 -13.25 6.11
CA GLU A 74 -7.17 -12.94 4.84
C GLU A 74 -5.65 -13.16 4.91
N THR A 75 -5.07 -13.67 3.84
CA THR A 75 -3.63 -13.55 3.63
C THR A 75 -3.27 -12.13 3.21
N PRO A 76 -2.02 -11.68 3.38
CA PRO A 76 -1.61 -10.34 2.92
C PRO A 76 -1.90 -10.10 1.43
N GLU A 77 -1.76 -11.11 0.59
CA GLU A 77 -2.08 -11.01 -0.83
C GLU A 77 -3.58 -10.84 -1.06
N GLN A 78 -4.43 -11.58 -0.35
CA GLN A 78 -5.88 -11.44 -0.43
C GLN A 78 -6.34 -10.06 0.04
N THR A 79 -5.77 -9.54 1.13
CA THR A 79 -6.01 -8.16 1.57
C THR A 79 -5.67 -7.17 0.46
N PHE A 80 -4.50 -7.30 -0.16
CA PHE A 80 -4.10 -6.41 -1.25
C PHE A 80 -5.06 -6.50 -2.46
N MET A 81 -5.48 -7.70 -2.84
CA MET A 81 -6.43 -7.90 -3.95
C MET A 81 -7.79 -7.25 -3.68
N ARG A 82 -8.33 -7.41 -2.46
CA ARG A 82 -9.59 -6.78 -2.06
C ARG A 82 -9.50 -5.27 -2.09
N GLU A 83 -8.51 -4.69 -1.42
CA GLU A 83 -8.28 -3.25 -1.34
C GLU A 83 -8.03 -2.63 -2.72
N ALA A 84 -7.23 -3.31 -3.56
CA ALA A 84 -7.00 -2.86 -4.93
C ALA A 84 -8.32 -2.75 -5.72
N TYR A 85 -9.21 -3.74 -5.57
CA TYR A 85 -10.50 -3.72 -6.24
C TYR A 85 -11.43 -2.63 -5.69
N GLU A 86 -11.54 -2.51 -4.36
CA GLU A 86 -12.41 -1.54 -3.70
C GLU A 86 -12.01 -0.09 -4.00
N GLU A 87 -10.72 0.24 -3.90
CA GLU A 87 -10.22 1.59 -4.09
C GLU A 87 -9.98 1.97 -5.56
N THR A 88 -9.73 1.01 -6.45
CA THR A 88 -9.37 1.31 -7.84
C THR A 88 -10.34 0.80 -8.89
N GLY A 89 -11.23 -0.10 -8.52
CA GLY A 89 -12.14 -0.80 -9.44
C GLY A 89 -11.45 -1.86 -10.31
N TYR A 90 -10.15 -2.03 -10.20
CA TYR A 90 -9.40 -3.03 -10.97
C TYR A 90 -9.11 -4.29 -10.18
N MET A 91 -9.37 -5.45 -10.76
CA MET A 91 -8.70 -6.67 -10.34
C MET A 91 -7.22 -6.59 -10.69
N VAL A 92 -6.38 -7.34 -9.98
CA VAL A 92 -4.94 -7.36 -10.18
C VAL A 92 -4.43 -8.76 -10.50
N LYS A 93 -3.34 -8.82 -11.26
CA LYS A 93 -2.61 -10.04 -11.62
C LYS A 93 -1.10 -9.83 -11.48
N ASN A 94 -0.31 -10.89 -11.67
CA ASN A 94 1.15 -10.85 -11.59
C ASN A 94 1.64 -10.21 -10.28
N ILE A 95 0.94 -10.54 -9.17
CA ILE A 95 1.17 -9.96 -7.86
C ILE A 95 2.52 -10.46 -7.33
N ARG A 96 3.40 -9.52 -6.96
CA ARG A 96 4.72 -9.81 -6.42
C ARG A 96 4.94 -9.05 -5.14
N LYS A 97 5.14 -9.75 -4.03
CA LYS A 97 5.56 -9.14 -2.76
C LYS A 97 6.98 -8.63 -2.90
N ILE A 98 7.25 -7.40 -2.44
CA ILE A 98 8.59 -6.78 -2.52
C ILE A 98 9.19 -6.51 -1.14
N GLY A 99 8.40 -6.62 -0.09
CA GLY A 99 8.88 -6.44 1.28
C GLY A 99 7.78 -6.04 2.24
N VAL A 100 8.19 -5.47 3.36
CA VAL A 100 7.31 -4.95 4.41
C VAL A 100 7.72 -3.54 4.83
N VAL A 101 6.75 -2.78 5.28
CA VAL A 101 6.95 -1.51 5.98
C VAL A 101 6.39 -1.69 7.38
N LYS A 102 7.18 -1.33 8.38
CA LYS A 102 6.76 -1.35 9.79
C LYS A 102 6.70 0.08 10.29
N ASP A 103 5.57 0.47 10.79
CA ASP A 103 5.36 1.77 11.41
C ASP A 103 4.62 1.62 12.75
N GLN A 104 4.37 2.72 13.43
CA GLN A 104 3.69 2.70 14.75
C GLN A 104 2.27 2.16 14.69
N THR A 105 1.64 2.21 13.51
CA THR A 105 0.23 1.86 13.35
C THR A 105 0.02 0.46 12.81
N GLN A 106 1.01 -0.11 12.11
CA GLN A 106 0.83 -1.39 11.43
C GLN A 106 2.11 -1.98 10.85
N THR A 107 2.05 -3.27 10.51
CA THR A 107 2.96 -3.90 9.56
C THR A 107 2.24 -4.00 8.22
N SER A 108 2.75 -3.32 7.20
CA SER A 108 2.19 -3.35 5.84
C SER A 108 3.02 -4.26 4.94
N HIS A 109 2.38 -5.23 4.31
CA HIS A 109 2.97 -6.06 3.26
C HIS A 109 2.87 -5.32 1.93
N ILE A 110 3.99 -5.18 1.21
CA ILE A 110 4.07 -4.33 0.03
C ILE A 110 4.17 -5.17 -1.23
N PHE A 111 3.31 -4.84 -2.20
CA PHE A 111 3.17 -5.57 -3.46
C PHE A 111 3.36 -4.65 -4.67
N ILE A 112 3.76 -5.25 -5.79
CA ILE A 112 3.64 -4.69 -7.13
C ILE A 112 2.77 -5.64 -7.93
N ALA A 113 1.84 -5.10 -8.71
CA ALA A 113 0.93 -5.87 -9.54
C ALA A 113 0.59 -5.11 -10.83
N GLU A 114 -0.05 -5.81 -11.75
CA GLU A 114 -0.63 -5.26 -12.98
C GLU A 114 -2.15 -5.22 -12.86
N PRO A 115 -2.83 -4.21 -13.43
CA PRO A 115 -4.28 -4.22 -13.49
C PRO A 115 -4.77 -5.31 -14.45
N TYR A 116 -5.95 -5.84 -14.19
CA TYR A 116 -6.56 -6.87 -15.00
C TYR A 116 -8.03 -6.56 -15.30
N GLY A 117 -8.39 -6.66 -16.57
CA GLY A 117 -9.75 -6.35 -17.03
C GLY A 117 -10.02 -4.85 -17.15
N GLU A 118 -11.29 -4.49 -17.14
CA GLU A 118 -11.77 -3.10 -17.16
C GLU A 118 -12.08 -2.64 -15.72
N ALA A 119 -11.86 -1.34 -15.46
CA ALA A 119 -12.24 -0.75 -14.19
C ALA A 119 -13.74 -0.89 -13.94
N GLN A 120 -14.09 -1.31 -12.75
CA GLN A 120 -15.45 -1.29 -12.24
C GLN A 120 -15.65 -0.05 -11.34
N GLU A 121 -16.86 0.13 -10.85
CA GLU A 121 -17.15 1.16 -9.86
C GLU A 121 -16.34 0.92 -8.58
N ILE A 122 -15.74 1.99 -8.04
CA ILE A 122 -15.02 1.92 -6.75
C ILE A 122 -16.02 1.86 -5.60
N HIS A 123 -15.62 1.24 -4.49
CA HIS A 123 -16.43 1.09 -3.29
C HIS A 123 -15.76 1.75 -2.08
N PRO A 124 -15.65 3.10 -2.08
CA PRO A 124 -14.98 3.84 -1.02
C PRO A 124 -15.74 3.72 0.31
N ASP A 125 -14.99 3.68 1.41
CA ASP A 125 -15.55 3.72 2.76
C ASP A 125 -16.10 5.13 3.13
N GLU A 126 -16.71 5.25 4.32
CA GLU A 126 -17.33 6.52 4.76
C GLU A 126 -16.32 7.67 4.85
N ASP A 127 -15.09 7.41 5.30
CA ASP A 127 -14.03 8.41 5.38
C ASP A 127 -13.53 8.81 3.98
N GLU A 128 -13.48 7.88 3.07
CA GLU A 128 -13.07 8.11 1.69
C GLU A 128 -14.10 8.95 0.93
N ILE A 129 -15.38 8.65 1.10
CA ILE A 129 -16.50 9.45 0.59
C ILE A 129 -16.42 10.89 1.12
N LYS A 130 -16.15 11.06 2.42
CA LYS A 130 -15.99 12.37 3.05
C LYS A 130 -14.92 13.24 2.40
N PHE A 131 -13.87 12.63 1.86
CA PHE A 131 -12.76 13.33 1.22
C PHE A 131 -12.82 13.38 -0.31
N ASP A 132 -13.98 13.06 -0.92
CA ASP A 132 -14.16 12.99 -2.38
C ASP A 132 -13.05 12.16 -3.03
N ALA A 133 -12.87 10.94 -2.55
CA ALA A 133 -11.82 10.05 -3.01
C ALA A 133 -12.04 9.58 -4.44
N LYS A 134 -10.96 9.50 -5.22
CA LYS A 134 -10.94 9.10 -6.62
C LYS A 134 -9.75 8.19 -6.90
N CYS A 135 -9.92 7.26 -7.81
CA CYS A 135 -8.78 6.55 -8.40
C CYS A 135 -8.26 7.33 -9.61
N LEU A 136 -6.95 7.60 -9.64
CA LEU A 136 -6.27 8.28 -10.73
C LEU A 136 -5.17 7.38 -11.30
N LYS A 137 -4.98 7.44 -12.62
CA LYS A 137 -3.83 6.86 -13.31
C LYS A 137 -2.80 7.96 -13.56
N MET A 138 -1.57 7.81 -13.05
CA MET A 138 -0.56 8.86 -13.07
C MET A 138 0.86 8.31 -13.21
N ASN A 139 1.75 9.13 -13.74
CA ASN A 139 3.18 8.84 -13.73
C ASN A 139 3.73 8.75 -12.30
N PRO A 140 4.48 7.70 -11.93
CA PRO A 140 4.93 7.49 -10.56
C PRO A 140 5.85 8.60 -10.02
N VAL A 141 6.63 9.28 -10.89
CA VAL A 141 7.47 10.41 -10.48
C VAL A 141 6.62 11.62 -10.10
N ASP A 142 5.54 11.89 -10.84
CA ASP A 142 4.62 12.97 -10.51
C ASP A 142 3.83 12.67 -9.23
N VAL A 143 3.44 11.41 -9.02
CA VAL A 143 2.83 10.96 -7.75
C VAL A 143 3.77 11.23 -6.58
N LEU A 144 5.04 10.80 -6.69
CA LEU A 144 6.05 11.03 -5.66
C LEU A 144 6.25 12.52 -5.36
N LYS A 145 6.30 13.36 -6.39
CA LYS A 145 6.40 14.81 -6.26
C LYS A 145 5.20 15.41 -5.51
N ASN A 146 3.99 14.97 -5.84
CA ASN A 146 2.78 15.42 -5.18
C ASN A 146 2.69 14.96 -3.72
N MET A 147 3.09 13.73 -3.42
CA MET A 147 3.18 13.24 -2.02
C MET A 147 4.17 14.07 -1.21
N LYS A 148 5.36 14.36 -1.75
CA LYS A 148 6.35 15.22 -1.08
C LYS A 148 5.83 16.64 -0.84
N LYS A 149 5.15 17.21 -1.81
CA LYS A 149 4.51 18.52 -1.68
C LYS A 149 3.47 18.52 -0.55
N PHE A 150 2.59 17.52 -0.52
CA PHE A 150 1.59 17.36 0.54
C PHE A 150 2.25 17.31 1.93
N ILE A 151 3.31 16.51 2.10
CA ILE A 151 4.04 16.39 3.37
C ILE A 151 4.60 17.75 3.82
N ILE A 152 5.19 18.52 2.89
CA ILE A 152 5.78 19.85 3.19
C ILE A 152 4.69 20.83 3.62
N GLU A 153 3.56 20.88 2.91
CA GLU A 153 2.46 21.78 3.16
C GLU A 153 1.73 21.49 4.48
N HIS A 154 1.74 20.22 4.92
CA HIS A 154 1.04 19.80 6.13
C HIS A 154 1.98 19.54 7.34
N LYS A 155 3.29 19.68 7.17
CA LYS A 155 4.30 19.48 8.22
C LYS A 155 4.30 20.61 9.25
N GLY A 156 3.29 20.98 9.82
CA GLY A 156 3.24 22.07 10.83
C GLY A 156 1.86 22.22 11.41
N TYR A 157 0.94 21.43 10.91
CA TYR A 157 -0.37 21.36 11.50
C TYR A 157 -0.31 20.63 12.83
N SER A 158 -1.04 21.15 13.81
CA SER A 158 -1.10 20.59 15.17
C SER A 158 -2.38 19.80 15.43
N ASP A 159 -3.28 19.75 14.45
CA ASP A 159 -4.47 18.93 14.57
C ASP A 159 -4.17 17.47 14.22
N GLU A 160 -4.73 16.57 14.99
CA GLU A 160 -4.48 15.13 14.92
C GLU A 160 -4.76 14.52 13.53
N ASN A 161 -5.87 14.93 12.89
CA ASN A 161 -6.24 14.43 11.58
C ASN A 161 -5.19 14.77 10.52
N SER A 162 -4.69 16.00 10.49
CA SER A 162 -3.65 16.44 9.55
C SER A 162 -2.33 15.72 9.78
N LEU A 163 -1.96 15.48 11.04
CA LEU A 163 -0.77 14.72 11.41
C LEU A 163 -0.87 13.26 10.92
N ILE A 164 -2.01 12.61 11.13
CA ILE A 164 -2.25 11.24 10.67
C ILE A 164 -2.17 11.14 9.14
N GLN A 165 -2.81 12.06 8.41
CA GLN A 165 -2.78 12.05 6.95
C GLN A 165 -1.35 12.29 6.42
N CYS A 166 -0.61 13.20 7.06
CA CYS A 166 0.79 13.45 6.73
C CYS A 166 1.65 12.19 6.96
N TYR A 167 1.45 11.50 8.06
CA TYR A 167 2.15 10.28 8.42
C TYR A 167 1.90 9.14 7.41
N PHE A 168 0.64 8.91 7.04
CA PHE A 168 0.29 7.91 6.03
C PHE A 168 0.88 8.26 4.67
N THR A 169 0.87 9.53 4.28
CA THR A 169 1.50 9.97 3.02
C THR A 169 3.01 9.80 3.05
N GLN A 170 3.65 10.03 4.20
CA GLN A 170 5.10 9.82 4.36
C GLN A 170 5.48 8.33 4.17
N ARG A 171 4.72 7.41 4.72
CA ARG A 171 4.89 5.97 4.51
C ARG A 171 4.80 5.61 3.02
N ASP A 172 3.73 6.03 2.36
CA ASP A 172 3.49 5.71 0.95
C ASP A 172 4.55 6.37 0.04
N CYS A 173 5.00 7.57 0.39
CA CYS A 173 6.13 8.26 -0.26
C CYS A 173 7.42 7.42 -0.18
N LYS A 174 7.74 6.85 1.00
CA LYS A 174 8.91 5.99 1.20
C LYS A 174 8.85 4.70 0.41
N ILE A 175 7.67 4.09 0.30
CA ILE A 175 7.45 2.91 -0.53
C ILE A 175 7.74 3.25 -1.99
N LEU A 176 7.17 4.33 -2.52
CA LEU A 176 7.34 4.72 -3.91
C LEU A 176 8.79 5.14 -4.21
N GLU A 177 9.46 5.86 -3.29
CA GLU A 177 10.90 6.16 -3.40
C GLU A 177 11.74 4.88 -3.50
N TYR A 178 11.48 3.90 -2.63
CA TYR A 178 12.19 2.63 -2.66
C TYR A 178 12.03 1.93 -4.01
N VAL A 179 10.80 1.84 -4.51
CA VAL A 179 10.48 1.16 -5.78
C VAL A 179 11.17 1.84 -6.96
N LEU A 180 11.15 3.18 -7.02
CA LEU A 180 11.81 3.94 -8.09
C LEU A 180 13.34 3.83 -8.01
N ASN A 181 13.93 3.94 -6.82
CA ASN A 181 15.38 3.88 -6.63
C ASN A 181 15.97 2.50 -6.96
N HIS A 182 15.17 1.43 -6.83
CA HIS A 182 15.59 0.07 -7.13
C HIS A 182 15.13 -0.42 -8.51
N ASN A 183 14.53 0.45 -9.33
CA ASN A 183 14.00 0.12 -10.67
C ASN A 183 13.10 -1.12 -10.65
N LEU A 184 12.18 -1.19 -9.68
CA LEU A 184 11.29 -2.33 -9.51
C LEU A 184 10.05 -2.28 -10.42
N LEU A 185 9.78 -1.14 -11.05
CA LEU A 185 8.74 -0.98 -12.07
C LEU A 185 9.27 -1.37 -13.45
N ALA A 186 8.37 -1.87 -14.32
CA ALA A 186 8.69 -2.29 -15.68
C ALA A 186 8.84 -1.09 -16.64
#